data_c0dbe90f87f1cf6db4123520ef8bdaf5
#
_entry.id   c0dbe90f87f1cf6db4123520ef8bdaf5
#
_cell.length_a   1.000
_cell.length_b   1.000
_cell.length_c   1.000
_cell.angle_alpha   90.00
_cell.angle_beta   90.00
_cell.angle_gamma   90.00
#
_symmetry.space_group_name_H-M   'P 1'
#
loop_
_entity.id
_entity.type
_entity.pdbx_description
1 polymer ?
#
loop_
_entity_poly.entity_id
_entity_poly.type
_entity_poly.pdbx_seq_one_letter_code
_entity_poly.pdbx_strand_id
1 'polypeptide(L)' 'MSLSVEIYRALAIASALRLYARTGLKANRAYTPANMLRTAATILGRTRPLPALDYLGAADLLTAHAHELAARLDGGL' A
#
# COMPACT_ATOMS: atom_id res chain seq x y z
N MET A 1 -2.53 15.16 -7.78
CA MET A 1 -3.36 14.34 -6.90
C MET A 1 -3.26 14.85 -5.47
N SER A 2 -4.34 14.77 -4.72
CA SER A 2 -4.31 15.22 -3.34
C SER A 2 -3.65 14.17 -2.45
N LEU A 3 -3.06 14.62 -1.33
CA LEU A 3 -2.49 13.71 -0.34
C LEU A 3 -3.54 12.77 0.24
N SER A 4 -4.80 13.23 0.36
CA SER A 4 -5.90 12.40 0.86
C SER A 4 -6.13 11.17 -0.01
N VAL A 5 -6.08 11.32 -1.33
CA VAL A 5 -6.23 10.20 -2.26
C VAL A 5 -5.05 9.24 -2.13
N GLU A 6 -3.83 9.75 -2.00
CA GLU A 6 -2.64 8.92 -1.84
C GLU A 6 -2.69 8.14 -0.53
N ILE A 7 -3.11 8.78 0.56
CA ILE A 7 -3.27 8.11 1.86
C ILE A 7 -4.29 6.98 1.74
N TYR A 8 -5.42 7.26 1.13
CA TYR A 8 -6.48 6.26 0.95
C TYR A 8 -5.99 5.06 0.14
N ARG A 9 -5.30 5.32 -0.98
CA ARG A 9 -4.78 4.25 -1.83
C ARG A 9 -3.76 3.40 -1.09
N ALA A 10 -2.85 4.01 -0.35
CA ALA A 10 -1.85 3.28 0.42
C ALA A 10 -2.50 2.37 1.45
N LEU A 11 -3.50 2.87 2.18
CA LEU A 11 -4.19 2.08 3.19
C LEU A 11 -5.06 0.98 2.57
N ALA A 12 -5.70 1.25 1.43
CA ALA A 12 -6.51 0.27 0.73
C ALA A 12 -5.65 -0.91 0.24
N ILE A 13 -4.50 -0.62 -0.38
CA ILE A 13 -3.59 -1.67 -0.84
C ILE A 13 -3.00 -2.42 0.36
N ALA A 14 -2.64 -1.73 1.44
CA ALA A 14 -2.14 -2.37 2.65
C ALA A 14 -3.16 -3.36 3.23
N SER A 15 -4.42 -2.97 3.31
CA SER A 15 -5.50 -3.85 3.79
C SER A 15 -5.66 -5.07 2.88
N ALA A 16 -5.61 -4.87 1.57
CA ALA A 16 -5.74 -5.95 0.59
C ALA A 16 -4.56 -6.93 0.70
N LEU A 17 -3.35 -6.42 0.90
CA LEU A 17 -2.17 -7.26 1.10
C LEU A 17 -2.28 -8.08 2.38
N ARG A 18 -2.76 -7.49 3.47
CA ARG A 18 -2.96 -8.21 4.73
C ARG A 18 -4.01 -9.30 4.59
N LEU A 19 -5.10 -9.01 3.90
CA LEU A 19 -6.14 -10.00 3.63
C LEU A 19 -5.57 -11.18 2.85
N TYR A 20 -4.83 -10.90 1.78
CA TYR A 20 -4.22 -11.93 0.97
C TYR A 20 -3.21 -12.76 1.77
N ALA A 21 -2.38 -12.11 2.59
CA ALA A 21 -1.37 -12.80 3.39
C ALA A 21 -1.98 -13.75 4.41
N ARG A 22 -3.14 -13.39 4.97
CA ARG A 22 -3.81 -14.18 6.00
C ARG A 22 -4.69 -15.30 5.45
N THR A 23 -5.37 -15.05 4.34
CA THR A 23 -6.44 -15.94 3.85
C THR A 23 -6.21 -16.47 2.45
N GLY A 24 -5.28 -15.87 1.70
CA GLY A 24 -5.11 -16.18 0.27
C GLY A 24 -6.21 -15.61 -0.61
N LEU A 25 -7.16 -14.85 -0.03
CA LEU A 25 -8.26 -14.26 -0.78
C LEU A 25 -7.89 -12.89 -1.31
N LYS A 26 -8.27 -12.61 -2.55
CA LYS A 26 -8.11 -11.29 -3.16
C LYS A 26 -9.29 -10.41 -2.76
N ALA A 27 -9.01 -9.13 -2.46
CA ALA A 27 -10.06 -8.17 -2.15
C ALA A 27 -10.97 -7.93 -3.36
N ASN A 28 -10.40 -7.95 -4.58
CA ASN A 28 -11.15 -7.94 -5.83
C ASN A 28 -10.26 -8.53 -6.94
N ARG A 29 -10.82 -8.65 -8.16
CA ARG A 29 -10.12 -9.26 -9.28
C ARG A 29 -8.87 -8.49 -9.70
N ALA A 30 -8.87 -7.17 -9.54
CA ALA A 30 -7.73 -6.33 -9.92
C ALA A 30 -6.58 -6.45 -8.93
N TYR A 31 -6.83 -6.91 -7.72
CA TYR A 31 -5.84 -6.99 -6.66
C TYR A 31 -5.14 -8.36 -6.64
N THR A 32 -4.49 -8.70 -7.76
CA THR A 32 -3.59 -9.86 -7.77
C THR A 32 -2.34 -9.51 -6.95
N PRO A 33 -1.66 -10.51 -6.37
CA PRO A 33 -0.43 -10.24 -5.60
C PRO A 33 0.59 -9.42 -6.38
N ALA A 34 0.80 -9.75 -7.66
CA ALA A 34 1.75 -9.02 -8.50
C ALA A 34 1.34 -7.56 -8.67
N ASN A 35 0.06 -7.29 -8.93
CA ASN A 35 -0.44 -5.93 -9.09
C ASN A 35 -0.35 -5.14 -7.80
N MET A 36 -0.68 -5.75 -6.67
CA MET A 36 -0.59 -5.08 -5.37
C MET A 36 0.84 -4.68 -5.05
N LEU A 37 1.81 -5.57 -5.27
CA LEU A 37 3.22 -5.28 -5.00
C LEU A 37 3.77 -4.22 -5.94
N ARG A 38 3.34 -4.24 -7.20
CA ARG A 38 3.74 -3.20 -8.17
C ARG A 38 3.16 -1.85 -7.80
N THR A 39 1.89 -1.81 -7.44
CA THR A 39 1.22 -0.57 -7.00
C THR A 39 1.86 -0.04 -5.73
N ALA A 40 2.17 -0.92 -4.78
CA ALA A 40 2.85 -0.54 -3.54
C ALA A 40 4.21 0.10 -3.85
N ALA A 41 4.99 -0.50 -4.74
CA ALA A 41 6.29 0.06 -5.13
C ALA A 41 6.12 1.45 -5.75
N THR A 42 5.13 1.62 -6.61
CA THR A 42 4.83 2.93 -7.22
C THR A 42 4.48 3.97 -6.17
N ILE A 43 3.61 3.62 -5.23
CA ILE A 43 3.22 4.53 -4.14
C ILE A 43 4.43 4.92 -3.30
N LEU A 44 5.32 3.97 -3.01
CA LEU A 44 6.52 4.20 -2.20
C LEU A 44 7.66 4.87 -2.98
N GLY A 45 7.49 5.10 -4.28
CA GLY A 45 8.50 5.73 -5.12
C GLY A 45 9.65 4.82 -5.50
N ARG A 46 9.44 3.51 -5.46
CA ARG A 46 10.46 2.52 -5.84
C ARG A 46 10.34 2.15 -7.31
N THR A 47 11.45 1.81 -7.94
CA THR A 47 11.49 1.43 -9.36
C THR A 47 11.23 -0.05 -9.59
N ARG A 48 11.35 -0.89 -8.57
CA ARG A 48 11.15 -2.34 -8.67
C ARG A 48 10.00 -2.77 -7.77
N PRO A 49 9.25 -3.81 -8.16
CA PRO A 49 8.22 -4.36 -7.28
C PRO A 49 8.81 -4.83 -5.95
N LEU A 50 8.00 -4.80 -4.90
CA LEU A 50 8.41 -5.31 -3.60
C LEU A 50 8.52 -6.84 -3.64
N PRO A 51 9.29 -7.45 -2.72
CA PRO A 51 9.47 -8.91 -2.70
C PRO A 51 8.14 -9.66 -2.58
N ALA A 52 7.96 -10.68 -3.41
CA ALA A 52 6.68 -11.39 -3.56
C ALA A 52 6.27 -12.19 -2.32
N LEU A 53 7.19 -12.52 -1.42
CA LEU A 53 6.89 -13.32 -0.23
C LEU A 53 6.69 -12.50 1.03
N ASP A 54 6.78 -11.17 0.92
CA ASP A 54 6.70 -10.29 2.09
C ASP A 54 5.49 -9.34 1.98
N TYR A 55 4.30 -9.94 1.89
CA TYR A 55 3.07 -9.17 1.77
C TYR A 55 2.78 -8.32 3.03
N LEU A 56 3.05 -8.88 4.21
CA LEU A 56 2.85 -8.16 5.47
C LEU A 56 3.85 -7.02 5.61
N GLY A 57 5.11 -7.23 5.23
CA GLY A 57 6.11 -6.18 5.22
C GLY A 57 5.75 -5.05 4.27
N ALA A 58 5.25 -5.40 3.07
CA ALA A 58 4.79 -4.41 2.11
C ALA A 58 3.62 -3.59 2.67
N ALA A 59 2.67 -4.27 3.33
CA ALA A 59 1.54 -3.59 3.96
C ALA A 59 2.00 -2.64 5.07
N ASP A 60 2.97 -3.04 5.87
CA ASP A 60 3.52 -2.19 6.93
C ASP A 60 4.22 -0.95 6.36
N LEU A 61 4.97 -1.11 5.27
CA LEU A 61 5.61 0.03 4.59
C LEU A 61 4.57 1.01 4.06
N LEU A 62 3.49 0.52 3.47
CA LEU A 62 2.41 1.36 2.97
C LEU A 62 1.70 2.09 4.10
N THR A 63 1.45 1.41 5.21
CA THR A 63 0.81 2.02 6.37
C THR A 63 1.68 3.13 6.96
N ALA A 64 2.99 2.88 7.10
CA ALA A 64 3.92 3.91 7.57
C ALA A 64 3.96 5.10 6.62
N HIS A 65 3.97 4.85 5.30
CA HIS A 65 3.94 5.91 4.30
C HIS A 65 2.66 6.74 4.41
N ALA A 66 1.51 6.10 4.61
CA ALA A 66 0.24 6.80 4.78
C ALA A 66 0.25 7.69 6.03
N HIS A 67 0.82 7.20 7.12
CA HIS A 67 0.96 7.99 8.36
C HIS A 67 1.86 9.20 8.15
N GLU A 68 2.95 9.06 7.39
CA GLU A 68 3.80 10.21 7.05
C GLU A 68 3.05 11.25 6.23
N LEU A 69 2.27 10.82 5.25
CA LEU A 69 1.47 11.74 4.44
C LEU A 69 0.42 12.45 5.29
N ALA A 70 -0.23 11.73 6.20
CA ALA A 70 -1.22 12.31 7.12
C ALA A 70 -0.57 13.35 8.03
N ALA A 71 0.63 13.08 8.53
CA ALA A 71 1.37 14.03 9.36
C ALA A 71 1.71 15.31 8.58
N ARG A 72 2.03 15.18 7.28
CA ARG A 72 2.27 16.35 6.42
C ARG A 72 1.02 17.19 6.25
N LEU A 73 -0.15 16.55 6.12
CA LEU A 73 -1.42 17.28 6.03
C LEU A 73 -1.67 18.10 7.29
N ASP A 74 -1.48 17.48 8.46
CA ASP A 74 -1.69 18.15 9.74
C ASP A 74 -0.63 19.23 9.99
N GLY A 75 0.63 18.92 9.71
CA GLY A 75 1.73 19.83 9.95
C GLY A 75 1.89 20.93 8.89
N GLY A 76 1.29 20.75 7.72
CA GLY A 76 1.35 21.69 6.62
C GLY A 76 0.34 22.83 6.73
N LEU A 77 -0.49 22.79 7.75
CA LEU A 77 -1.47 23.83 8.01
C LEU A 77 -0.90 24.86 9.01
#